data_56395b60ca4119cca432b6b6074f15a8
#
_entry.id   56395b60ca4119cca432b6b6074f15a8
#
_cell.length_a   1.000
_cell.length_b   1.000
_cell.length_c   1.000
_cell.angle_alpha   90.00
_cell.angle_beta   90.00
_cell.angle_gamma   90.00
#
_symmetry.space_group_name_H-M   'P 1'
#
loop_
_entity.id
_entity.type
_entity.pdbx_description
1 polymer ?
#
loop_
_entity_poly.entity_id
_entity_poly.type
_entity_poly.pdbx_seq_one_letter_code
_entity_poly.pdbx_strand_id
1 'polypeptide(L)'
;MRPKTPQFYQEVLQLGYRMEDKGAEQAAQLIRHWAGEYDVEPGNGWKTKLDYWQDWYAGKFPEGPAISTDRLETSAGVYTTAQILDYMNENGPGNSERGHDLFTRVQCASCHRYGSYGDSTGPDLTSLASRFSRREIVEAVVEPSKVVPERYRRKSILTKDGFQFDGMVIQENDSYTVVQNDGEKIVVAEADVEDIKERTESSMPHGLLNDLTLEEINDLFSYMYSSQSTNRVADREATTTTSEAIPSTIRR
;
A
#
# COMPACT_ATOMS: atom_id res chain seq x y z
N MET A 1 26.00 0.47 0.10
CA MET A 1 25.88 -0.97 0.42
C MET A 1 25.38 -1.68 -0.83
N ARG A 2 26.01 -2.76 -1.31
CA ARG A 2 25.52 -3.47 -2.51
C ARG A 2 24.31 -4.33 -2.13
N PRO A 3 23.22 -4.32 -2.88
CA PRO A 3 22.11 -5.22 -2.62
C PRO A 3 22.57 -6.68 -2.80
N LYS A 4 22.12 -7.55 -1.92
CA LYS A 4 22.54 -8.96 -1.91
C LYS A 4 21.54 -9.88 -2.62
N THR A 5 20.37 -9.39 -2.99
CA THR A 5 19.29 -10.23 -3.54
C THR A 5 18.83 -9.76 -4.92
N PRO A 6 18.44 -10.68 -5.80
CA PRO A 6 17.91 -10.36 -7.13
C PRO A 6 16.69 -9.41 -7.09
N GLN A 7 15.89 -9.48 -6.02
CA GLN A 7 14.68 -8.68 -5.86
C GLN A 7 14.96 -7.17 -5.92
N PHE A 8 16.05 -6.69 -5.31
CA PHE A 8 16.39 -5.26 -5.36
C PHE A 8 16.69 -4.77 -6.77
N TYR A 9 17.39 -5.56 -7.57
CA TYR A 9 17.65 -5.22 -8.97
C TYR A 9 16.37 -5.21 -9.78
N GLN A 10 15.49 -6.20 -9.57
CA GLN A 10 14.18 -6.28 -10.21
C GLN A 10 13.33 -5.05 -9.90
N GLU A 11 13.20 -4.69 -8.62
CA GLU A 11 12.42 -3.53 -8.16
C GLU A 11 12.92 -2.22 -8.78
N VAL A 12 14.24 -2.01 -8.82
CA VAL A 12 14.83 -0.81 -9.43
C VAL A 12 14.62 -0.77 -10.94
N LEU A 13 14.74 -1.91 -11.64
CA LEU A 13 14.45 -1.98 -13.06
C LEU A 13 12.98 -1.69 -13.35
N GLN A 14 12.06 -2.31 -12.61
CA GLN A 14 10.63 -2.05 -12.75
C GLN A 14 10.29 -0.59 -12.46
N LEU A 15 10.89 0.00 -11.44
CA LEU A 15 10.71 1.42 -11.14
C LEU A 15 11.23 2.30 -12.28
N GLY A 16 12.41 1.99 -12.82
CA GLY A 16 12.99 2.70 -13.95
C GLY A 16 12.07 2.70 -15.17
N TYR A 17 11.53 1.53 -15.54
CA TYR A 17 10.57 1.41 -16.63
C TYR A 17 9.30 2.21 -16.38
N ARG A 18 8.78 2.21 -15.14
CA ARG A 18 7.58 2.99 -14.75
C ARG A 18 7.80 4.50 -14.83
N MET A 19 8.99 4.96 -14.49
CA MET A 19 9.31 6.39 -14.47
C MET A 19 9.75 6.92 -15.84
N GLU A 20 10.01 6.03 -16.79
CA GLU A 20 10.46 6.36 -18.15
C GLU A 20 11.61 7.37 -18.12
N ASP A 21 11.55 8.42 -18.95
CA ASP A 21 12.58 9.48 -19.02
C ASP A 21 12.81 10.23 -17.70
N LYS A 22 11.86 10.20 -16.76
CA LYS A 22 11.95 10.93 -15.49
C LYS A 22 12.81 10.23 -14.43
N GLY A 23 12.99 8.92 -14.52
CA GLY A 23 13.70 8.16 -13.49
C GLY A 23 14.55 6.99 -13.99
N ALA A 24 14.42 6.63 -15.27
CA ALA A 24 15.16 5.53 -15.87
C ALA A 24 16.69 5.72 -15.82
N GLU A 25 17.16 6.95 -15.96
CA GLU A 25 18.58 7.28 -15.87
C GLU A 25 19.13 6.98 -14.46
N GLN A 26 18.40 7.40 -13.42
CA GLN A 26 18.77 7.16 -12.03
C GLN A 26 18.73 5.66 -11.70
N ALA A 27 17.73 4.95 -12.19
CA ALA A 27 17.62 3.49 -12.03
C ALA A 27 18.82 2.78 -12.70
N ALA A 28 19.15 3.13 -13.94
CA ALA A 28 20.28 2.58 -14.65
C ALA A 28 21.62 2.86 -13.95
N GLN A 29 21.83 4.09 -13.46
CA GLN A 29 23.02 4.46 -12.70
C GLN A 29 23.13 3.69 -11.38
N LEU A 30 22.02 3.48 -10.67
CA LEU A 30 22.00 2.71 -9.43
C LEU A 30 22.36 1.25 -9.68
N ILE A 31 21.80 0.63 -10.73
CA ILE A 31 22.12 -0.75 -11.10
C ILE A 31 23.58 -0.87 -11.51
N ARG A 32 24.08 0.04 -12.36
CA ARG A 32 25.49 0.12 -12.75
C ARG A 32 26.42 0.14 -11.53
N HIS A 33 26.09 0.99 -10.57
CA HIS A 33 26.85 1.08 -9.31
C HIS A 33 26.82 -0.23 -8.51
N TRP A 34 25.66 -0.87 -8.40
CA TRP A 34 25.52 -2.12 -7.68
C TRP A 34 26.17 -3.31 -8.39
N ALA A 35 26.08 -3.33 -9.74
CA ALA A 35 26.72 -4.34 -10.57
C ALA A 35 28.25 -4.23 -10.52
N GLY A 36 28.78 -3.03 -10.33
CA GLY A 36 30.23 -2.75 -10.42
C GLY A 36 30.73 -2.64 -11.87
N GLU A 37 29.84 -2.43 -12.81
CA GLU A 37 30.10 -2.38 -14.26
C GLU A 37 30.28 -0.92 -14.71
N TYR A 38 31.41 -0.31 -14.32
CA TYR A 38 31.62 1.12 -14.57
C TYR A 38 32.09 1.44 -16.00
N ASP A 39 32.63 0.46 -16.71
CA ASP A 39 33.19 0.64 -18.06
C ASP A 39 32.15 0.44 -19.19
N VAL A 40 30.88 0.19 -18.82
CA VAL A 40 29.81 -0.07 -19.78
C VAL A 40 28.98 1.20 -19.97
N GLU A 41 28.83 1.61 -21.22
CA GLU A 41 27.94 2.68 -21.68
C GLU A 41 26.78 2.05 -22.49
N PRO A 42 25.65 1.72 -21.83
CA PRO A 42 24.45 1.30 -22.54
C PRO A 42 24.00 2.45 -23.43
N GLY A 43 23.74 2.22 -24.69
CA GLY A 43 23.41 3.21 -25.73
C GLY A 43 22.55 4.42 -25.34
N ASN A 44 22.13 5.21 -26.29
CA ASN A 44 21.33 6.41 -26.05
C ASN A 44 19.84 6.09 -25.87
N GLY A 45 19.18 6.82 -24.98
CA GLY A 45 17.77 6.68 -24.67
C GLY A 45 17.52 5.84 -23.40
N TRP A 46 16.52 6.26 -22.65
CA TRP A 46 16.20 5.66 -21.35
C TRP A 46 15.83 4.17 -21.46
N LYS A 47 15.03 3.82 -22.48
CA LYS A 47 14.61 2.44 -22.70
C LYS A 47 15.78 1.53 -23.05
N THR A 48 16.66 1.96 -23.96
CA THR A 48 17.85 1.19 -24.35
C THR A 48 18.76 0.91 -23.16
N LYS A 49 18.90 1.87 -22.24
CA LYS A 49 19.69 1.69 -21.00
C LYS A 49 19.07 0.66 -20.08
N LEU A 50 17.76 0.72 -19.89
CA LEU A 50 17.07 -0.24 -19.03
C LEU A 50 17.01 -1.65 -19.66
N ASP A 51 16.78 -1.76 -20.97
CA ASP A 51 16.80 -3.03 -21.70
C ASP A 51 18.18 -3.72 -21.55
N TYR A 52 19.27 -2.97 -21.65
CA TYR A 52 20.61 -3.50 -21.39
C TYR A 52 20.74 -4.07 -19.95
N TRP A 53 20.28 -3.33 -18.96
CA TRP A 53 20.36 -3.79 -17.56
C TRP A 53 19.40 -4.92 -17.25
N GLN A 54 18.30 -5.02 -17.97
CA GLN A 54 17.39 -6.15 -17.89
C GLN A 54 18.06 -7.43 -18.42
N ASP A 55 18.73 -7.35 -19.57
CA ASP A 55 19.46 -8.47 -20.15
C ASP A 55 20.62 -8.90 -19.24
N TRP A 56 21.36 -7.93 -18.69
CA TRP A 56 22.39 -8.18 -17.71
C TRP A 56 21.82 -8.89 -16.47
N TYR A 57 20.69 -8.43 -15.96
CA TYR A 57 20.01 -9.05 -14.81
C TYR A 57 19.60 -10.48 -15.11
N ALA A 58 18.99 -10.74 -16.25
CA ALA A 58 18.55 -12.09 -16.66
C ALA A 58 19.74 -13.06 -16.77
N GLY A 59 20.86 -12.60 -17.28
CA GLY A 59 22.11 -13.39 -17.33
C GLY A 59 22.74 -13.62 -15.95
N LYS A 60 22.65 -12.65 -15.06
CA LYS A 60 23.27 -12.71 -13.73
C LYS A 60 22.44 -13.51 -12.72
N PHE A 61 21.13 -13.50 -12.86
CA PHE A 61 20.17 -14.12 -11.95
C PHE A 61 19.12 -14.96 -12.74
N PRO A 62 19.51 -16.06 -13.39
CA PRO A 62 18.60 -16.84 -14.24
C PRO A 62 17.40 -17.43 -13.45
N GLU A 63 17.58 -17.68 -12.15
CA GLU A 63 16.53 -18.15 -11.25
C GLU A 63 15.88 -16.98 -10.45
N GLY A 64 16.25 -15.76 -10.77
CA GLY A 64 15.69 -14.55 -10.12
C GLY A 64 14.25 -14.28 -10.56
N PRO A 65 13.51 -13.47 -9.80
CA PRO A 65 12.16 -13.11 -10.20
C PRO A 65 12.17 -12.36 -11.53
N ALA A 66 11.24 -12.73 -12.43
CA ALA A 66 11.14 -12.12 -13.74
C ALA A 66 10.83 -10.63 -13.66
N ILE A 67 11.48 -9.83 -14.48
CA ILE A 67 11.11 -8.42 -14.67
C ILE A 67 9.87 -8.43 -15.56
N SER A 68 8.70 -8.24 -14.95
CA SER A 68 7.45 -8.16 -15.69
C SER A 68 7.34 -6.79 -16.33
N THR A 69 7.63 -6.72 -17.63
CA THR A 69 7.30 -5.57 -18.48
C THR A 69 5.83 -5.61 -18.94
N ASP A 70 5.18 -6.78 -18.88
CA ASP A 70 3.77 -6.95 -19.24
C ASP A 70 2.83 -6.15 -18.33
N ARG A 71 3.24 -5.86 -17.09
CA ARG A 71 2.55 -4.87 -16.23
C ARG A 71 2.73 -3.42 -16.69
N LEU A 72 3.64 -3.15 -17.60
CA LEU A 72 3.86 -1.81 -18.18
C LEU A 72 2.90 -1.53 -19.33
N GLU A 73 2.42 -2.55 -20.03
CA GLU A 73 1.42 -2.40 -21.10
C GLU A 73 -0.02 -2.40 -20.58
N THR A 74 -0.27 -2.95 -19.38
CA THR A 74 -1.52 -2.80 -18.63
C THR A 74 -1.33 -1.81 -17.49
N SER A 75 -0.94 -0.62 -17.82
CA SER A 75 -1.06 0.65 -17.06
C SER A 75 -1.46 0.51 -15.59
N ALA A 76 -0.54 0.05 -14.74
CA ALA A 76 -0.51 0.54 -13.38
C ALA A 76 -0.12 2.03 -13.51
N GLY A 77 -0.98 2.95 -13.22
CA GLY A 77 -0.78 4.35 -13.54
C GLY A 77 -1.36 5.26 -12.49
N VAL A 78 -0.88 6.49 -12.51
CA VAL A 78 -1.51 7.57 -11.76
C VAL A 78 -2.86 7.86 -12.41
N TYR A 79 -3.92 7.24 -11.90
CA TYR A 79 -5.26 7.49 -12.39
C TYR A 79 -5.91 8.65 -11.66
N THR A 80 -6.61 9.48 -12.40
CA THR A 80 -7.47 10.50 -11.82
C THR A 80 -8.74 9.88 -11.26
N THR A 81 -9.37 10.56 -10.31
CA THR A 81 -10.71 10.20 -9.79
C THR A 81 -11.72 9.96 -10.91
N ALA A 82 -11.68 10.77 -11.99
CA ALA A 82 -12.59 10.62 -13.12
C ALA A 82 -12.37 9.31 -13.87
N GLN A 83 -11.13 8.98 -14.22
CA GLN A 83 -10.79 7.74 -14.93
C GLN A 83 -11.21 6.49 -14.15
N ILE A 84 -10.99 6.48 -12.84
CA ILE A 84 -11.41 5.36 -11.97
C ILE A 84 -12.94 5.24 -11.97
N LEU A 85 -13.66 6.35 -11.80
CA LEU A 85 -15.13 6.34 -11.77
C LEU A 85 -15.73 5.94 -13.12
N ASP A 86 -15.16 6.40 -14.24
CA ASP A 86 -15.59 6.04 -15.58
C ASP A 86 -15.42 4.53 -15.80
N TYR A 87 -14.24 3.98 -15.44
CA TYR A 87 -14.00 2.54 -15.51
C TYR A 87 -15.00 1.72 -14.67
N MET A 88 -15.27 2.15 -13.42
CA MET A 88 -16.22 1.48 -12.53
C MET A 88 -17.66 1.53 -13.09
N ASN A 89 -18.05 2.63 -13.73
CA ASN A 89 -19.38 2.78 -14.34
C ASN A 89 -19.55 1.91 -15.59
N GLU A 90 -18.52 1.78 -16.41
CA GLU A 90 -18.51 0.99 -17.63
C GLU A 90 -18.48 -0.52 -17.37
N ASN A 91 -17.72 -0.96 -16.36
CA ASN A 91 -17.45 -2.37 -16.08
C ASN A 91 -18.29 -2.95 -14.93
N GLY A 92 -19.04 -2.10 -14.20
CA GLY A 92 -19.83 -2.54 -13.05
C GLY A 92 -18.96 -2.92 -11.84
N PRO A 93 -19.52 -3.67 -10.87
CA PRO A 93 -18.79 -4.07 -9.67
C PRO A 93 -17.65 -5.03 -9.99
N GLY A 94 -16.49 -4.82 -9.36
CA GLY A 94 -15.37 -5.73 -9.42
C GLY A 94 -15.50 -6.94 -8.47
N ASN A 95 -14.43 -7.71 -8.35
CA ASN A 95 -14.35 -8.89 -7.48
C ASN A 95 -13.97 -8.49 -6.05
N SER A 96 -14.91 -8.60 -5.12
CA SER A 96 -14.72 -8.23 -3.71
C SER A 96 -13.71 -9.12 -2.97
N GLU A 97 -13.55 -10.40 -3.35
CA GLU A 97 -12.56 -11.29 -2.72
C GLU A 97 -11.14 -10.87 -3.11
N ARG A 98 -10.88 -10.61 -4.40
CA ARG A 98 -9.61 -10.04 -4.84
C ARG A 98 -9.37 -8.66 -4.20
N GLY A 99 -10.43 -7.87 -4.05
CA GLY A 99 -10.38 -6.58 -3.38
C GLY A 99 -9.92 -6.65 -1.93
N HIS A 100 -10.30 -7.70 -1.19
CA HIS A 100 -9.81 -7.95 0.17
C HIS A 100 -8.28 -8.15 0.19
N ASP A 101 -7.75 -8.97 -0.73
CA ASP A 101 -6.31 -9.22 -0.81
C ASP A 101 -5.55 -7.94 -1.20
N LEU A 102 -6.14 -7.14 -2.11
CA LEU A 102 -5.61 -5.83 -2.49
C LEU A 102 -5.59 -4.85 -1.33
N PHE A 103 -6.63 -4.83 -0.48
CA PHE A 103 -6.69 -3.98 0.71
C PHE A 103 -5.51 -4.21 1.67
N THR A 104 -5.04 -5.47 1.75
CA THR A 104 -3.82 -5.82 2.48
C THR A 104 -2.56 -5.43 1.71
N ARG A 105 -2.49 -5.78 0.41
CA ARG A 105 -1.31 -5.57 -0.44
C ARG A 105 -0.91 -4.11 -0.56
N VAL A 106 -1.89 -3.20 -0.68
CA VAL A 106 -1.66 -1.75 -0.75
C VAL A 106 -1.69 -1.08 0.63
N GLN A 107 -1.57 -1.88 1.70
CA GLN A 107 -1.40 -1.43 3.08
C GLN A 107 -2.57 -0.63 3.68
N CYS A 108 -3.77 -0.68 3.11
CA CYS A 108 -4.93 -0.04 3.73
C CYS A 108 -5.19 -0.61 5.14
N ALA A 109 -5.05 -1.95 5.29
CA ALA A 109 -5.27 -2.68 6.54
C ALA A 109 -4.28 -2.30 7.65
N SER A 110 -3.12 -1.71 7.34
CA SER A 110 -2.13 -1.29 8.35
C SER A 110 -2.61 -0.11 9.20
N CYS A 111 -3.57 0.66 8.69
CA CYS A 111 -4.12 1.83 9.37
C CYS A 111 -5.64 1.76 9.53
N HIS A 112 -6.36 1.14 8.60
CA HIS A 112 -7.81 1.15 8.55
C HIS A 112 -8.43 -0.19 8.94
N ARG A 113 -9.47 -0.12 9.76
CA ARG A 113 -10.33 -1.25 10.04
C ARG A 113 -11.50 -1.28 9.05
N TYR A 114 -11.79 -2.48 8.54
CA TYR A 114 -13.01 -2.79 7.80
C TYR A 114 -13.66 -4.05 8.38
N GLY A 115 -14.77 -3.91 9.07
CA GLY A 115 -15.38 -4.98 9.88
C GLY A 115 -14.51 -5.37 11.07
N SER A 116 -14.09 -6.63 11.11
CA SER A 116 -13.18 -7.16 12.14
C SER A 116 -11.72 -7.17 11.68
N TYR A 117 -11.43 -6.75 10.44
CA TYR A 117 -10.11 -6.85 9.81
C TYR A 117 -9.41 -5.49 9.74
N GLY A 118 -8.08 -5.49 9.97
CA GLY A 118 -7.21 -4.32 9.91
C GLY A 118 -7.03 -3.59 11.25
N ASP A 119 -6.23 -2.53 11.22
CA ASP A 119 -5.91 -1.69 12.39
C ASP A 119 -6.93 -0.54 12.56
N SER A 120 -7.00 0.05 13.75
CA SER A 120 -7.92 1.14 14.07
C SER A 120 -7.22 2.49 14.26
N THR A 121 -6.00 2.63 13.79
CA THR A 121 -5.23 3.87 13.85
C THR A 121 -5.84 4.95 12.95
N GLY A 122 -6.20 4.59 11.72
CA GLY A 122 -6.95 5.43 10.80
C GLY A 122 -8.47 5.37 11.03
N PRO A 123 -9.25 6.09 10.21
CA PRO A 123 -10.70 5.99 10.23
C PRO A 123 -11.21 4.57 10.00
N ASP A 124 -12.26 4.19 10.75
CA ASP A 124 -12.99 2.94 10.51
C ASP A 124 -13.79 3.04 9.20
N LEU A 125 -13.54 2.11 8.29
CA LEU A 125 -14.16 2.06 6.96
C LEU A 125 -15.39 1.16 6.89
N THR A 126 -15.79 0.51 8.00
CA THR A 126 -16.89 -0.49 8.03
C THR A 126 -18.21 0.05 7.48
N SER A 127 -18.51 1.33 7.75
CA SER A 127 -19.74 1.98 7.28
C SER A 127 -19.51 3.01 6.18
N LEU A 128 -18.38 2.92 5.47
CA LEU A 128 -17.94 3.91 4.49
C LEU A 128 -18.99 4.14 3.39
N ALA A 129 -19.47 3.07 2.78
CA ALA A 129 -20.41 3.11 1.67
C ALA A 129 -21.80 3.67 2.02
N SER A 130 -22.18 3.66 3.31
CA SER A 130 -23.45 4.25 3.78
C SER A 130 -23.34 5.74 4.11
N ARG A 131 -22.12 6.28 4.22
CA ARG A 131 -21.85 7.64 4.67
C ARG A 131 -21.34 8.55 3.56
N PHE A 132 -20.67 7.99 2.57
CA PHE A 132 -20.00 8.73 1.52
C PHE A 132 -20.36 8.17 0.14
N SER A 133 -20.42 9.03 -0.85
CA SER A 133 -20.58 8.65 -2.24
C SER A 133 -19.33 7.97 -2.80
N ARG A 134 -19.47 7.20 -3.89
CA ARG A 134 -18.33 6.60 -4.58
C ARG A 134 -17.27 7.64 -4.96
N ARG A 135 -17.69 8.80 -5.45
CA ARG A 135 -16.78 9.88 -5.83
C ARG A 135 -15.95 10.36 -4.64
N GLU A 136 -16.58 10.62 -3.50
CA GLU A 136 -15.89 11.09 -2.30
C GLU A 136 -14.88 10.07 -1.79
N ILE A 137 -15.21 8.78 -1.87
CA ILE A 137 -14.31 7.72 -1.42
C ILE A 137 -13.12 7.56 -2.37
N VAL A 138 -13.35 7.53 -3.69
CA VAL A 138 -12.26 7.47 -4.68
C VAL A 138 -11.37 8.71 -4.56
N GLU A 139 -11.97 9.90 -4.46
CA GLU A 139 -11.22 11.16 -4.32
C GLU A 139 -10.36 11.16 -3.05
N ALA A 140 -10.89 10.69 -1.91
CA ALA A 140 -10.14 10.63 -0.66
C ALA A 140 -8.93 9.68 -0.71
N VAL A 141 -8.94 8.65 -1.55
CA VAL A 141 -7.80 7.75 -1.75
C VAL A 141 -6.80 8.32 -2.77
N VAL A 142 -7.28 8.94 -3.83
CA VAL A 142 -6.44 9.53 -4.89
C VAL A 142 -5.77 10.82 -4.41
N GLU A 143 -6.50 11.65 -3.66
CA GLU A 143 -6.08 12.98 -3.18
C GLU A 143 -6.19 13.07 -1.64
N PRO A 144 -5.44 12.24 -0.88
CA PRO A 144 -5.66 12.09 0.57
C PRO A 144 -5.39 13.37 1.37
N SER A 145 -4.66 14.33 0.80
CA SER A 145 -4.36 15.61 1.43
C SER A 145 -5.32 16.75 1.03
N LYS A 146 -6.36 16.46 0.22
CA LYS A 146 -7.32 17.48 -0.22
C LYS A 146 -8.19 18.02 0.92
N VAL A 147 -8.69 17.11 1.76
CA VAL A 147 -9.49 17.42 2.95
C VAL A 147 -9.04 16.53 4.10
N VAL A 148 -8.30 17.08 5.04
CA VAL A 148 -7.71 16.32 6.15
C VAL A 148 -8.22 16.82 7.48
N PRO A 149 -8.99 15.98 8.24
CA PRO A 149 -9.29 16.29 9.63
C PRO A 149 -8.00 16.41 10.44
N GLU A 150 -7.94 17.36 11.36
CA GLU A 150 -6.74 17.72 12.12
C GLU A 150 -6.05 16.50 12.76
N ARG A 151 -6.82 15.59 13.37
CA ARG A 151 -6.29 14.40 14.03
C ARG A 151 -5.55 13.42 13.11
N TYR A 152 -5.75 13.51 11.78
CA TYR A 152 -5.12 12.66 10.77
C TYR A 152 -4.04 13.40 9.96
N ARG A 153 -3.73 14.65 10.34
CA ARG A 153 -2.63 15.38 9.74
C ARG A 153 -1.30 14.75 10.14
N ARG A 154 -0.38 14.77 9.22
CA ARG A 154 1.00 14.35 9.46
C ARG A 154 1.66 15.32 10.44
N LYS A 155 2.44 14.78 11.36
CA LYS A 155 3.31 15.55 12.25
C LYS A 155 4.73 15.02 12.15
N SER A 156 5.69 15.91 12.40
CA SER A 156 7.11 15.56 12.54
C SER A 156 7.50 15.74 14.00
N ILE A 157 8.02 14.70 14.63
CA ILE A 157 8.63 14.79 15.97
C ILE A 157 10.14 14.82 15.80
N LEU A 158 10.77 15.86 16.36
CA LEU A 158 12.21 15.94 16.52
C LEU A 158 12.56 15.58 17.96
N THR A 159 13.48 14.63 18.15
CA THR A 159 13.97 14.27 19.48
C THR A 159 15.21 15.07 19.85
N LYS A 160 15.51 15.18 21.14
CA LYS A 160 16.71 15.86 21.69
C LYS A 160 18.00 15.24 21.18
N ASP A 161 17.98 13.96 20.81
CA ASP A 161 19.12 13.26 20.20
C ASP A 161 19.24 13.49 18.69
N GLY A 162 18.35 14.32 18.10
CA GLY A 162 18.38 14.69 16.70
C GLY A 162 17.70 13.72 15.73
N PHE A 163 16.98 12.71 16.23
CA PHE A 163 16.15 11.85 15.36
C PHE A 163 14.86 12.57 14.98
N GLN A 164 14.43 12.38 13.73
CA GLN A 164 13.16 12.89 13.24
C GLN A 164 12.25 11.73 12.82
N PHE A 165 11.00 11.75 13.30
CA PHE A 165 9.98 10.77 12.95
C PHE A 165 8.77 11.50 12.36
N ASP A 166 8.32 11.03 11.20
CA ASP A 166 7.20 11.62 10.46
C ASP A 166 6.04 10.62 10.37
N GLY A 167 4.83 11.04 10.75
CA GLY A 167 3.66 10.15 10.71
C GLY A 167 2.43 10.77 11.36
N MET A 168 1.45 9.92 11.64
CA MET A 168 0.35 10.27 12.52
C MET A 168 0.83 10.14 13.97
N VAL A 169 0.64 11.20 14.75
CA VAL A 169 1.10 11.25 16.14
C VAL A 169 -0.09 11.13 17.08
N ILE A 170 -0.03 10.12 17.94
CA ILE A 170 -1.00 9.87 19.00
C ILE A 170 -0.29 10.15 20.33
N GLN A 171 -0.84 11.05 21.12
CA GLN A 171 -0.34 11.33 22.47
C GLN A 171 -1.02 10.40 23.47
N GLU A 172 -0.24 9.68 24.27
CA GLU A 172 -0.71 8.78 25.30
C GLU A 172 0.11 9.02 26.58
N ASN A 173 -0.54 9.57 27.62
CA ASN A 173 0.14 9.90 28.89
C ASN A 173 1.43 10.72 28.66
N ASP A 174 2.59 10.14 29.01
CA ASP A 174 3.92 10.77 28.93
C ASP A 174 4.70 10.34 27.68
N SER A 175 4.03 9.92 26.59
CA SER A 175 4.64 9.47 25.35
C SER A 175 3.85 9.83 24.12
N TYR A 176 4.52 9.83 22.99
CA TYR A 176 3.95 9.98 21.66
C TYR A 176 4.17 8.71 20.87
N THR A 177 3.11 8.13 20.32
CA THR A 177 3.22 7.04 19.34
C THR A 177 3.15 7.66 17.95
N VAL A 178 4.22 7.53 17.18
CA VAL A 178 4.28 7.93 15.77
C VAL A 178 3.98 6.72 14.91
N VAL A 179 2.88 6.78 14.15
CA VAL A 179 2.53 5.75 13.18
C VAL A 179 3.03 6.18 11.82
N GLN A 180 4.01 5.46 11.29
CA GLN A 180 4.63 5.74 10.00
C GLN A 180 3.74 5.29 8.83
N ASN A 181 4.14 5.62 7.59
CA ASN A 181 3.33 5.33 6.39
C ASN A 181 3.14 3.83 6.10
N ASP A 182 4.03 2.99 6.60
CA ASP A 182 3.99 1.52 6.50
C ASP A 182 3.24 0.85 7.66
N GLY A 183 2.72 1.66 8.61
CA GLY A 183 2.04 1.21 9.80
C GLY A 183 2.97 0.91 10.98
N GLU A 184 4.29 1.07 10.84
CA GLU A 184 5.22 0.92 11.95
C GLU A 184 4.92 1.96 13.03
N LYS A 185 4.95 1.53 14.31
CA LYS A 185 4.66 2.35 15.48
C LYS A 185 5.94 2.60 16.28
N ILE A 186 6.35 3.83 16.34
CA ILE A 186 7.51 4.26 17.11
C ILE A 186 7.02 5.04 18.34
N VAL A 187 7.44 4.60 19.52
CA VAL A 187 7.09 5.28 20.78
C VAL A 187 8.24 6.19 21.18
N VAL A 188 7.95 7.47 21.37
CA VAL A 188 8.88 8.50 21.82
C VAL A 188 8.39 9.03 23.17
N ALA A 189 9.22 8.98 24.20
CA ALA A 189 8.87 9.57 25.49
C ALA A 189 8.73 11.10 25.36
N GLU A 190 7.77 11.71 26.03
CA GLU A 190 7.56 13.16 25.98
C GLU A 190 8.83 13.92 26.42
N ALA A 191 9.53 13.35 27.41
CA ALA A 191 10.79 13.91 27.91
C ALA A 191 11.92 13.98 26.88
N ASP A 192 11.87 13.14 25.82
CA ASP A 192 12.87 13.07 24.76
C ASP A 192 12.51 13.94 23.54
N VAL A 193 11.31 14.51 23.51
CA VAL A 193 10.87 15.39 22.42
C VAL A 193 11.50 16.76 22.57
N GLU A 194 12.07 17.27 21.47
CA GLU A 194 12.55 18.63 21.33
C GLU A 194 11.52 19.54 20.68
N ASP A 195 10.90 19.07 19.56
CA ASP A 195 9.94 19.86 18.80
C ASP A 195 8.92 18.95 18.12
N ILE A 196 7.68 19.46 17.94
CA ILE A 196 6.61 18.82 17.16
C ILE A 196 6.10 19.80 16.13
N LYS A 197 6.26 19.47 14.85
CA LYS A 197 5.75 20.29 13.73
C LYS A 197 4.53 19.62 13.10
N GLU A 198 3.44 20.35 13.07
CA GLU A 198 2.25 19.95 12.34
C GLU A 198 2.39 20.29 10.85
N ARG A 199 1.91 19.36 10.01
CA ARG A 199 1.83 19.50 8.56
C ARG A 199 0.37 19.68 8.14
N THR A 200 0.14 20.17 6.94
CA THR A 200 -1.21 20.26 6.36
C THR A 200 -1.61 18.97 5.65
N GLU A 201 -0.62 18.15 5.30
CA GLU A 201 -0.80 16.91 4.56
C GLU A 201 -1.37 15.80 5.44
N SER A 202 -2.05 14.88 4.80
CA SER A 202 -2.55 13.65 5.40
C SER A 202 -1.42 12.71 5.82
N SER A 203 -1.65 11.96 6.91
CA SER A 203 -0.81 10.80 7.24
C SER A 203 -1.04 9.63 6.28
N MET A 204 -2.18 9.59 5.58
CA MET A 204 -2.40 8.63 4.50
C MET A 204 -1.51 8.96 3.31
N PRO A 205 -0.66 8.04 2.82
CA PRO A 205 0.27 8.31 1.74
C PRO A 205 -0.46 8.58 0.41
N HIS A 206 0.17 9.38 -0.44
CA HIS A 206 -0.23 9.50 -1.84
C HIS A 206 0.24 8.29 -2.65
N GLY A 207 -0.46 8.00 -3.74
CA GLY A 207 -0.01 7.02 -4.74
C GLY A 207 -0.22 5.56 -4.36
N LEU A 208 -1.04 5.26 -3.35
CA LEU A 208 -1.35 3.88 -2.94
C LEU A 208 -1.92 3.01 -4.09
N LEU A 209 -2.53 3.62 -5.09
CA LEU A 209 -3.12 2.94 -6.23
C LEU A 209 -2.18 2.84 -7.45
N ASN A 210 -0.99 3.45 -7.41
CA ASN A 210 -0.11 3.57 -8.58
C ASN A 210 0.38 2.23 -9.13
N ASP A 211 0.46 1.20 -8.30
CA ASP A 211 0.88 -0.14 -8.68
C ASP A 211 -0.29 -1.06 -9.07
N LEU A 212 -1.51 -0.51 -9.14
CA LEU A 212 -2.72 -1.23 -9.50
C LEU A 212 -3.18 -0.90 -10.91
N THR A 213 -3.78 -1.89 -11.58
CA THR A 213 -4.56 -1.67 -12.80
C THR A 213 -5.94 -1.11 -12.45
N LEU A 214 -6.67 -0.53 -13.42
CA LEU A 214 -8.06 -0.08 -13.20
C LEU A 214 -8.98 -1.21 -12.75
N GLU A 215 -8.76 -2.46 -13.23
CA GLU A 215 -9.50 -3.64 -12.78
C GLU A 215 -9.22 -3.92 -11.29
N GLU A 216 -7.95 -3.96 -10.88
CA GLU A 216 -7.59 -4.16 -9.47
C GLU A 216 -8.13 -3.03 -8.57
N ILE A 217 -8.10 -1.79 -9.05
CA ILE A 217 -8.69 -0.65 -8.33
C ILE A 217 -10.20 -0.84 -8.17
N ASN A 218 -10.90 -1.29 -9.21
CA ASN A 218 -12.33 -1.59 -9.15
C ASN A 218 -12.63 -2.72 -8.16
N ASP A 219 -11.80 -3.76 -8.11
CA ASP A 219 -11.91 -4.85 -7.13
C ASP A 219 -11.74 -4.33 -5.70
N LEU A 220 -10.71 -3.52 -5.45
CA LEU A 220 -10.44 -2.90 -4.15
C LEU A 220 -11.64 -2.07 -3.67
N PHE A 221 -12.16 -1.19 -4.53
CA PHE A 221 -13.33 -0.39 -4.17
C PHE A 221 -14.59 -1.25 -4.00
N SER A 222 -14.75 -2.32 -4.80
CA SER A 222 -15.87 -3.24 -4.63
C SER A 222 -15.85 -3.96 -3.29
N TYR A 223 -14.66 -4.30 -2.77
CA TYR A 223 -14.50 -4.78 -1.40
C TYR A 223 -14.95 -3.73 -0.38
N MET A 224 -14.47 -2.49 -0.49
CA MET A 224 -14.83 -1.41 0.44
C MET A 224 -16.31 -0.98 0.37
N TYR A 225 -17.00 -1.28 -0.73
CA TYR A 225 -18.43 -1.05 -0.87
C TYR A 225 -19.29 -2.26 -0.49
N SER A 226 -18.69 -3.46 -0.35
CA SER A 226 -19.44 -4.63 0.06
C SER A 226 -19.99 -4.41 1.47
N SER A 227 -21.30 -4.44 1.60
CA SER A 227 -21.91 -4.43 2.94
C SER A 227 -21.52 -5.73 3.64
N GLN A 228 -21.06 -5.66 4.88
CA GLN A 228 -20.66 -6.81 5.72
C GLN A 228 -21.77 -7.85 5.98
N SER A 229 -22.88 -7.74 5.26
CA SER A 229 -24.01 -8.68 5.37
C SER A 229 -23.68 -10.12 4.97
N THR A 230 -22.60 -10.34 4.22
CA THR A 230 -22.20 -11.68 3.75
C THR A 230 -21.24 -12.42 4.69
N ASN A 231 -20.48 -11.73 5.53
CA ASN A 231 -19.54 -12.41 6.45
C ASN A 231 -20.19 -13.03 7.70
N ARG A 232 -21.46 -12.68 8.01
CA ARG A 232 -22.18 -13.34 9.11
C ARG A 232 -22.65 -14.76 8.82
N VAL A 233 -22.61 -15.20 7.58
CA VAL A 233 -23.02 -16.56 7.20
C VAL A 233 -21.85 -17.54 7.36
N ALA A 234 -20.63 -17.15 6.98
CA ALA A 234 -19.46 -18.00 7.12
C ALA A 234 -19.09 -18.28 8.60
N ASP A 235 -19.20 -17.27 9.48
CA ASP A 235 -18.94 -17.44 10.91
C ASP A 235 -20.05 -18.25 11.63
N ARG A 236 -21.26 -18.34 11.08
CA ARG A 236 -22.33 -19.18 11.63
C ARG A 236 -22.20 -20.64 11.26
N GLU A 237 -21.65 -20.98 10.11
CA GLU A 237 -21.42 -22.37 9.71
C GLU A 237 -20.25 -22.99 10.46
N ALA A 238 -19.22 -22.22 10.83
CA ALA A 238 -18.09 -22.69 11.60
C ALA A 238 -18.44 -23.01 13.09
N THR A 239 -19.49 -22.38 13.63
CA THR A 239 -19.92 -22.59 15.02
C THR A 239 -20.98 -23.67 15.19
N THR A 240 -21.60 -24.18 14.12
CA THR A 240 -22.69 -25.18 14.21
C THR A 240 -22.19 -26.61 14.16
N THR A 241 -20.88 -26.86 13.88
CA THR A 241 -20.35 -28.24 13.72
C THR A 241 -19.77 -28.84 15.00
N THR A 242 -19.88 -28.19 16.16
CA THR A 242 -19.29 -28.69 17.43
C THR A 242 -20.31 -28.98 18.51
N SER A 243 -21.57 -29.22 18.17
CA SER A 243 -22.60 -29.58 19.18
C SER A 243 -23.41 -30.80 18.77
N GLU A 244 -22.74 -31.94 18.53
CA GLU A 244 -23.40 -33.25 18.58
C GLU A 244 -22.41 -34.25 19.18
N ALA A 245 -22.62 -34.66 20.39
CA ALA A 245 -22.52 -36.00 20.99
C ALA A 245 -22.20 -35.97 22.51
N ILE A 246 -23.22 -35.90 23.29
CA ILE A 246 -23.15 -36.50 24.66
C ILE A 246 -24.17 -37.63 24.69
N PRO A 247 -23.74 -38.90 24.74
CA PRO A 247 -24.68 -39.99 24.96
C PRO A 247 -25.09 -40.05 26.41
N SER A 248 -26.39 -39.95 26.62
CA SER A 248 -27.04 -40.27 27.90
C SER A 248 -27.01 -41.78 28.15
N THR A 249 -26.19 -42.26 29.08
CA THR A 249 -26.46 -43.56 29.74
C THR A 249 -25.79 -43.59 31.12
N ILE A 250 -26.51 -43.38 32.16
CA ILE A 250 -26.33 -44.13 33.43
C ILE A 250 -27.71 -44.29 34.04
N ARG A 251 -28.19 -45.57 34.02
CA ARG A 251 -29.22 -46.12 34.91
C ARG A 251 -28.53 -46.76 36.12
N ARG A 252 -29.12 -46.50 37.23
CA ARG A 252 -29.11 -47.12 38.56
C ARG A 252 -28.22 -46.45 39.60
#